data_c157b51d1d7990a6b0ddad944ed77210
#
_entry.id   c157b51d1d7990a6b0ddad944ed77210
#
_cell.length_a   1.000
_cell.length_b   1.000
_cell.length_c   1.000
_cell.angle_alpha   90.00
_cell.angle_beta   90.00
_cell.angle_gamma   90.00
#
_symmetry.space_group_name_H-M   'P 1'
#
loop_
_entity.id
_entity.type
_entity.pdbx_description
1 polymer ?
#
loop_
_entity_poly.entity_id
_entity_poly.type
_entity_poly.pdbx_seq_one_letter_code
_entity_poly.pdbx_strand_id
1 'polypeptide(L)'
;MKHGSAINRTEIFGPVTAVVRFSDVDEAVRMANDTEFGLMAYVFGAEREAIAVARRLEAGMVAVNRGVVSDPAAPFGGVKQSGLGREGGSEGILEFLEEKYIALTA
;
A
#
# COMPACT_ATOMS: atom_id res chain seq x y z
N MET A 1 -9.88 10.94 -16.66
CA MET A 1 -8.75 10.79 -17.61
C MET A 1 -8.58 9.33 -18.00
N LYS A 2 -7.68 9.04 -18.95
CA LYS A 2 -7.33 7.65 -19.28
C LYS A 2 -6.28 7.12 -18.29
N HIS A 3 -6.44 5.87 -17.89
CA HIS A 3 -5.40 5.16 -17.14
C HIS A 3 -4.09 5.13 -17.94
N GLY A 4 -2.94 5.22 -17.25
CA GLY A 4 -1.62 5.23 -17.87
C GLY A 4 -1.20 6.53 -18.56
N SER A 5 -2.02 7.59 -18.51
CA SER A 5 -1.60 8.92 -18.98
C SER A 5 -0.47 9.50 -18.12
N ALA A 6 0.33 10.41 -18.66
CA ALA A 6 1.46 11.02 -17.93
C ALA A 6 1.06 11.58 -16.56
N ILE A 7 -0.07 12.28 -16.48
CA ILE A 7 -0.57 12.85 -15.22
C ILE A 7 -1.01 11.78 -14.21
N ASN A 8 -1.43 10.59 -14.68
CA ASN A 8 -1.79 9.48 -13.82
C ASN A 8 -0.56 8.75 -13.24
N ARG A 9 0.60 8.89 -13.87
CA ARG A 9 1.87 8.27 -13.45
C ARG A 9 2.82 9.23 -12.75
N THR A 10 2.47 10.50 -12.66
CA THR A 10 3.31 11.53 -12.04
C THR A 10 2.73 11.91 -10.69
N GLU A 11 3.52 11.81 -9.64
CA GLU A 11 3.15 12.37 -8.35
C GLU A 11 3.12 13.89 -8.42
N ILE A 12 1.95 14.49 -8.12
CA ILE A 12 1.75 15.94 -8.23
C ILE A 12 1.56 16.51 -6.83
N PHE A 13 2.54 17.28 -6.36
CA PHE A 13 2.42 18.07 -5.15
C PHE A 13 1.67 19.38 -5.43
N GLY A 14 0.33 19.32 -5.45
CA GLY A 14 -0.51 20.47 -5.74
C GLY A 14 -2.00 20.12 -5.75
N PRO A 15 -2.88 21.09 -5.96
CA PRO A 15 -4.33 20.92 -5.88
C PRO A 15 -4.91 20.25 -7.15
N VAL A 16 -4.30 19.16 -7.59
CA VAL A 16 -4.71 18.40 -8.79
C VAL A 16 -4.92 16.95 -8.42
N THR A 17 -6.09 16.39 -8.73
CA THR A 17 -6.42 15.00 -8.53
C THR A 17 -6.66 14.30 -9.85
N ALA A 18 -5.97 13.18 -10.08
CA ALA A 18 -6.17 12.31 -11.22
C ALA A 18 -7.35 11.36 -10.96
N VAL A 19 -8.44 11.50 -11.70
CA VAL A 19 -9.63 10.62 -11.57
C VAL A 19 -9.76 9.75 -12.81
N VAL A 20 -9.75 8.43 -12.59
CA VAL A 20 -9.96 7.41 -13.63
C VAL A 20 -11.23 6.64 -13.31
N ARG A 21 -12.10 6.45 -14.31
CA ARG A 21 -13.29 5.61 -14.18
C ARG A 21 -12.95 4.17 -14.48
N PHE A 22 -13.65 3.26 -13.85
CA PHE A 22 -13.59 1.83 -14.11
C PHE A 22 -15.02 1.27 -14.31
N SER A 23 -15.12 0.12 -14.94
CA SER A 23 -16.40 -0.56 -15.22
C SER A 23 -16.73 -1.65 -14.21
N ASP A 24 -15.70 -2.28 -13.64
CA ASP A 24 -15.82 -3.36 -12.66
C ASP A 24 -14.66 -3.36 -11.67
N VAL A 25 -14.81 -4.13 -10.61
CA VAL A 25 -13.82 -4.21 -9.52
C VAL A 25 -12.49 -4.79 -9.98
N ASP A 26 -12.51 -5.74 -10.91
CA ASP A 26 -11.27 -6.37 -11.39
C ASP A 26 -10.44 -5.38 -12.21
N GLU A 27 -11.10 -4.56 -13.02
CA GLU A 27 -10.45 -3.45 -13.72
C GLU A 27 -9.87 -2.43 -12.73
N ALA A 28 -10.64 -2.05 -11.70
CA ALA A 28 -10.18 -1.10 -10.68
C ALA A 28 -8.92 -1.60 -9.97
N VAL A 29 -8.91 -2.86 -9.53
CA VAL A 29 -7.74 -3.47 -8.87
C VAL A 29 -6.54 -3.54 -9.81
N ARG A 30 -6.74 -3.96 -11.06
CA ARG A 30 -5.65 -4.00 -12.06
C ARG A 30 -5.05 -2.61 -12.28
N MET A 31 -5.88 -1.58 -12.45
CA MET A 31 -5.40 -0.20 -12.63
C MET A 31 -4.71 0.35 -11.38
N ALA A 32 -5.22 0.04 -10.20
CA ALA A 32 -4.61 0.47 -8.94
C ALA A 32 -3.23 -0.17 -8.70
N ASN A 33 -3.04 -1.41 -9.14
CA ASN A 33 -1.78 -2.13 -9.02
C ASN A 33 -0.79 -1.82 -10.15
N ASP A 34 -1.23 -1.18 -11.24
CA ASP A 34 -0.37 -0.78 -12.38
C ASP A 34 0.43 0.48 -12.03
N THR A 35 1.31 0.35 -11.05
CA THR A 35 2.27 1.37 -10.59
C THR A 35 3.51 0.69 -10.04
N GLU A 36 4.64 1.38 -10.13
CA GLU A 36 5.90 0.96 -9.50
C GLU A 36 5.92 1.22 -7.99
N PHE A 37 4.98 1.99 -7.46
CA PHE A 37 4.87 2.34 -6.05
C PHE A 37 3.82 1.52 -5.33
N GLY A 38 3.94 1.39 -4.01
CA GLY A 38 3.00 0.64 -3.19
C GLY A 38 3.09 1.02 -1.71
N LEU A 39 3.00 2.31 -1.38
CA LEU A 39 3.02 2.74 0.01
C LEU A 39 1.64 2.56 0.65
N MET A 40 0.64 3.21 0.12
CA MET A 40 -0.68 3.29 0.72
C MET A 40 -1.78 3.31 -0.33
N ALA A 41 -2.87 2.61 -0.03
CA ALA A 41 -4.10 2.66 -0.80
C ALA A 41 -5.31 2.93 0.10
N TYR A 42 -6.38 3.42 -0.49
CA TYR A 42 -7.64 3.71 0.19
C TYR A 42 -8.79 3.06 -0.56
N VAL A 43 -9.67 2.38 0.18
CA VAL A 43 -10.88 1.76 -0.38
C VAL A 43 -12.09 2.23 0.40
N PHE A 44 -13.07 2.77 -0.31
CA PHE A 44 -14.35 3.20 0.25
C PHE A 44 -15.49 2.41 -0.38
N GLY A 45 -16.38 1.88 0.44
CA GLY A 45 -17.50 1.07 -0.02
C GLY A 45 -18.15 0.29 1.11
N ALA A 46 -19.04 -0.66 0.78
CA ALA A 46 -19.56 -1.60 1.76
C ALA A 46 -18.39 -2.39 2.35
N GLU A 47 -18.35 -2.54 3.66
CA GLU A 47 -17.17 -3.02 4.40
C GLU A 47 -16.63 -4.36 3.88
N ARG A 48 -17.52 -5.32 3.66
CA ARG A 48 -17.14 -6.66 3.19
C ARG A 48 -16.48 -6.62 1.81
N GLU A 49 -17.05 -5.88 0.88
CA GLU A 49 -16.53 -5.69 -0.47
C GLU A 49 -15.22 -4.90 -0.45
N ALA A 50 -15.15 -3.84 0.36
CA ALA A 50 -13.96 -3.01 0.49
C ALA A 50 -12.77 -3.81 1.07
N ILE A 51 -13.00 -4.69 2.05
CA ILE A 51 -11.97 -5.60 2.58
C ILE A 51 -11.53 -6.60 1.51
N ALA A 52 -12.46 -7.14 0.70
CA ALA A 52 -12.11 -8.05 -0.38
C ALA A 52 -11.22 -7.37 -1.45
N VAL A 53 -11.51 -6.12 -1.79
CA VAL A 53 -10.66 -5.30 -2.67
C VAL A 53 -9.31 -5.01 -2.03
N ALA A 54 -9.29 -4.57 -0.77
CA ALA A 54 -8.07 -4.22 -0.06
C ALA A 54 -7.02 -5.35 -0.05
N ARG A 55 -7.47 -6.60 0.08
CA ARG A 55 -6.59 -7.79 0.04
C ARG A 55 -5.93 -8.03 -1.32
N ARG A 56 -6.42 -7.41 -2.37
CA ARG A 56 -5.92 -7.55 -3.75
C ARG A 56 -5.00 -6.40 -4.16
N LEU A 57 -4.94 -5.34 -3.36
CA LEU A 57 -4.10 -4.18 -3.65
C LEU A 57 -2.66 -4.43 -3.22
N GLU A 58 -1.73 -4.11 -4.11
CA GLU A 58 -0.28 -4.23 -3.91
C GLU A 58 0.29 -2.99 -3.24
N ALA A 59 -0.15 -2.74 -2.02
CA ALA A 59 0.31 -1.65 -1.17
C ALA A 59 0.68 -2.19 0.21
N GLY A 60 1.65 -1.58 0.87
CA GLY A 60 2.05 -1.98 2.22
C GLY A 60 1.00 -1.65 3.28
N MET A 61 0.18 -0.64 2.99
CA MET A 61 -0.92 -0.23 3.86
C MET A 61 -2.19 0.00 3.05
N VAL A 62 -3.34 -0.43 3.57
CA VAL A 62 -4.63 -0.16 2.95
C VAL A 62 -5.61 0.33 4.00
N ALA A 63 -6.16 1.52 3.79
CA ALA A 63 -7.25 2.07 4.61
C ALA A 63 -8.60 1.68 4.02
N VAL A 64 -9.48 1.13 4.84
CA VAL A 64 -10.86 0.84 4.46
C VAL A 64 -11.80 1.80 5.18
N ASN A 65 -12.56 2.58 4.42
CA ASN A 65 -13.54 3.56 4.92
C ASN A 65 -12.98 4.58 5.92
N ARG A 66 -11.69 4.89 5.82
CA ARG A 66 -11.02 5.91 6.65
C ARG A 66 -9.97 6.65 5.85
N GLY A 67 -9.75 7.91 6.18
CA GLY A 67 -8.80 8.77 5.46
C GLY A 67 -7.40 8.86 6.09
N VAL A 68 -7.20 8.28 7.27
CA VAL A 68 -5.92 8.31 8.00
C VAL A 68 -5.58 6.91 8.47
N VAL A 69 -4.32 6.50 8.29
CA VAL A 69 -3.84 5.17 8.70
C VAL A 69 -2.72 5.22 9.74
N SER A 70 -2.19 6.39 10.07
CA SER A 70 -1.13 6.50 11.07
C SER A 70 -1.59 5.98 12.42
N ASP A 71 -0.93 4.93 12.89
CA ASP A 71 -1.14 4.29 14.18
C ASP A 71 0.21 3.79 14.69
N PRO A 72 0.70 4.28 15.86
CA PRO A 72 1.98 3.84 16.40
C PRO A 72 2.07 2.33 16.68
N ALA A 73 0.94 1.66 16.86
CA ALA A 73 0.85 0.23 17.11
C ALA A 73 0.80 -0.62 15.83
N ALA A 74 0.72 0.00 14.67
CA ALA A 74 0.64 -0.68 13.37
C ALA A 74 1.92 -0.48 12.55
N PRO A 75 2.35 -1.49 11.78
CA PRO A 75 3.52 -1.35 10.92
C PRO A 75 3.22 -0.37 9.77
N PHE A 76 4.03 0.67 9.65
CA PHE A 76 3.98 1.66 8.59
C PHE A 76 5.08 1.40 7.57
N GLY A 77 4.74 1.23 6.31
CA GLY A 77 5.71 1.03 5.24
C GLY A 77 5.09 0.51 3.95
N GLY A 78 5.88 0.53 2.90
CA GLY A 78 5.47 0.20 1.54
C GLY A 78 5.96 -1.15 1.03
N VAL A 79 5.66 -1.38 -0.22
CA VAL A 79 6.20 -2.44 -1.07
C VAL A 79 6.64 -1.82 -2.40
N LYS A 80 7.19 -2.61 -3.30
CA LYS A 80 7.70 -2.17 -4.61
C LYS A 80 8.75 -1.04 -4.42
N GLN A 81 8.73 0.00 -5.25
CA GLN A 81 9.67 1.12 -5.15
C GLN A 81 9.35 2.13 -4.04
N SER A 82 8.26 1.97 -3.34
CA SER A 82 8.01 2.73 -2.10
C SER A 82 8.93 2.34 -0.95
N GLY A 83 9.78 1.34 -1.15
CA GLY A 83 10.80 0.92 -0.21
C GLY A 83 10.45 -0.36 0.54
N LEU A 84 11.45 -0.86 1.25
CA LEU A 84 11.35 -2.05 2.09
C LEU A 84 11.33 -1.65 3.57
N GLY A 85 10.97 -2.60 4.42
CA GLY A 85 10.96 -2.37 5.85
C GLY A 85 9.67 -1.78 6.39
N ARG A 86 9.59 -1.66 7.70
CA ARG A 86 8.44 -1.11 8.43
C ARG A 86 8.91 -0.24 9.59
N GLU A 87 8.15 0.85 9.82
CA GLU A 87 8.24 1.67 11.02
C GLU A 87 7.05 1.36 11.94
N GLY A 88 7.20 1.57 13.23
CA GLY A 88 6.12 1.36 14.20
C GLY A 88 5.72 -0.10 14.36
N GLY A 89 4.73 -0.32 15.22
CA GLY A 89 4.33 -1.69 15.58
C GLY A 89 5.44 -2.49 16.25
N SER A 90 5.20 -3.76 16.44
CA SER A 90 6.21 -4.73 16.90
C SER A 90 7.24 -5.05 15.81
N GLU A 91 6.90 -4.85 14.56
CA GLU A 91 7.73 -5.15 13.40
C GLU A 91 8.85 -4.14 13.21
N GLY A 92 8.62 -2.86 13.58
CA GLY A 92 9.60 -1.80 13.36
C GLY A 92 10.93 -2.00 14.04
N ILE A 93 10.98 -2.71 15.18
CA ILE A 93 12.24 -3.02 15.86
C ILE A 93 13.11 -4.00 15.07
N LEU A 94 12.50 -4.86 14.25
CA LEU A 94 13.21 -5.88 13.49
C LEU A 94 14.16 -5.27 12.45
N GLU A 95 13.86 -4.07 11.97
CA GLU A 95 14.72 -3.33 11.03
C GLU A 95 16.08 -2.90 11.63
N PHE A 96 16.21 -2.94 12.95
CA PHE A 96 17.43 -2.60 13.70
C PHE A 96 18.14 -3.82 14.26
N LEU A 97 17.69 -5.03 13.95
CA LEU A 97 18.23 -6.28 14.45
C LEU A 97 18.90 -7.08 13.34
N GLU A 98 19.97 -7.76 13.71
CA GLU A 98 20.68 -8.73 12.86
C GLU A 98 20.51 -10.14 13.40
N GLU A 99 20.12 -11.07 12.56
CA GLU A 99 20.01 -12.47 12.91
C GLU A 99 21.38 -13.17 12.85
N LYS A 100 21.71 -13.93 13.88
CA LYS A 100 22.93 -14.74 13.91
C LYS A 100 22.60 -16.18 14.28
N TYR A 101 22.90 -17.10 13.39
CA TYR A 101 22.85 -18.53 13.66
C TYR A 101 24.18 -19.03 14.25
N ILE A 102 24.12 -19.71 15.40
CA ILE A 102 25.28 -20.37 16.02
C ILE A 102 24.96 -21.86 16.13
N ALA A 103 25.73 -22.70 15.41
CA ALA A 103 25.62 -24.14 15.51
C ALA A 103 26.65 -24.67 16.53
N LEU A 104 26.19 -25.51 17.43
CA LEU A 104 27.05 -26.22 18.38
C LEU A 104 27.02 -27.70 18.10
N THR A 105 28.14 -28.40 18.25
CA THR A 105 28.15 -29.86 18.29
C THR A 105 27.57 -30.33 19.63
N ALA A 106 26.67 -31.31 19.54
CA ALA A 106 26.15 -32.00 20.73
C ALA A 106 27.21 -32.87 21.35
#